data_1445e0d4e5f7d216f7cda041971cb15b
#
_entry.id   1445e0d4e5f7d216f7cda041971cb15b
#
_cell.length_a   1.000
_cell.length_b   1.000
_cell.length_c   1.000
_cell.angle_alpha   90.00
_cell.angle_beta   90.00
_cell.angle_gamma   90.00
#
_symmetry.space_group_name_H-M   'P 1'
#
loop_
_entity.id
_entity.type
_entity.pdbx_description
1 polymer ?
#
loop_
_entity_poly.entity_id
_entity_poly.type
_entity_poly.pdbx_seq_one_letter_code
_entity_poly.pdbx_strand_id
1 'polypeptide(L)' 'MLLRLPKIGMEMTEAVLARWLVDEGAEVAKGQALYEMETDKVTNEVDAPTGGRLRRIAVEGTTYQVGDPVAEIAEP' A
#
# COMPACT_ATOMS: atom_id res chain seq x y z
N MET A 1 -7.76 -7.32 -7.66
CA MET A 1 -6.47 -6.75 -8.10
C MET A 1 -5.46 -6.84 -6.98
N LEU A 2 -4.36 -7.49 -7.20
CA LEU A 2 -3.28 -7.59 -6.22
C LEU A 2 -2.43 -6.32 -6.30
N LEU A 3 -2.21 -5.69 -5.15
CA LEU A 3 -1.38 -4.49 -5.07
C LEU A 3 -0.02 -4.85 -4.51
N ARG A 4 1.01 -4.37 -5.19
CA ARG A 4 2.39 -4.60 -4.79
C ARG A 4 3.02 -3.30 -4.32
N LEU A 5 4.05 -3.39 -3.49
CA LEU A 5 4.76 -2.21 -3.03
C LEU A 5 5.36 -1.48 -4.24
N PRO A 6 4.96 -0.22 -4.50
CA PRO A 6 5.44 0.49 -5.68
C PRO A 6 6.83 1.05 -5.47
N LYS A 7 7.54 1.27 -6.58
CA LYS A 7 8.83 1.93 -6.58
C LYS A 7 8.61 3.42 -6.78
N ILE A 8 8.86 4.21 -5.73
CA ILE A 8 8.64 5.64 -5.77
C ILE A 8 9.88 6.38 -6.24
N GLY A 9 11.05 5.95 -5.80
CA GLY A 9 12.32 6.56 -6.18
C GLY A 9 13.20 5.61 -6.97
N MET A 10 14.12 6.15 -7.77
CA MET A 10 14.97 5.35 -8.64
C MET A 10 15.85 4.36 -7.88
N GLU A 11 16.26 4.72 -6.67
CA GLU A 11 17.12 3.87 -5.86
C GLU A 11 16.38 3.09 -4.78
N MET A 12 15.06 3.21 -4.74
CA MET A 12 14.26 2.54 -3.75
C MET A 12 14.21 1.04 -4.02
N THR A 13 14.59 0.24 -3.02
CA THR A 13 14.50 -1.22 -3.11
C THR A 13 13.54 -1.77 -2.08
N GLU A 14 13.30 -1.03 -1.00
CA GLU A 14 12.43 -1.46 0.08
C GLU A 14 11.84 -0.26 0.81
N ALA A 15 10.79 -0.50 1.56
CA ALA A 15 10.17 0.51 2.40
C ALA A 15 9.44 -0.15 3.56
N VAL A 16 9.26 0.61 4.64
CA VAL A 16 8.44 0.17 5.77
C VAL A 16 6.99 0.55 5.46
N LEU A 17 6.07 -0.38 5.64
CA LEU A 17 4.66 -0.04 5.63
C LEU A 17 4.35 0.57 6.98
N ALA A 18 4.38 1.90 7.04
CA ALA A 18 4.35 2.61 8.31
C ALA A 18 2.96 2.54 8.96
N ARG A 19 1.91 2.67 8.16
CA ARG A 19 0.56 2.75 8.71
C ARG A 19 -0.49 2.50 7.63
N TRP A 20 -1.52 1.73 7.98
CA TRP A 20 -2.72 1.62 7.15
C TRP A 20 -3.65 2.79 7.45
N LEU A 21 -4.23 3.35 6.39
CA LEU A 21 -5.18 4.47 6.50
C LEU A 21 -6.62 4.01 6.37
N VAL A 22 -6.84 2.74 6.06
CA VAL A 22 -8.17 2.14 5.92
C VAL A 22 -8.22 0.81 6.66
N ASP A 23 -9.40 0.42 7.09
CA ASP A 23 -9.60 -0.82 7.83
C ASP A 23 -9.63 -2.02 6.90
N GLU A 24 -9.36 -3.19 7.47
CA GLU A 24 -9.55 -4.45 6.77
C GLU A 24 -11.01 -4.57 6.33
N GLY A 25 -11.21 -4.90 5.06
CA GLY A 25 -12.56 -5.07 4.51
C GLY A 25 -13.28 -3.78 4.14
N ALA A 26 -12.60 -2.62 4.26
CA ALA A 26 -13.22 -1.34 3.93
C ALA A 26 -13.48 -1.20 2.44
N GLU A 27 -14.57 -0.52 2.10
CA GLU A 27 -14.82 -0.10 0.73
C GLU A 27 -13.93 1.11 0.43
N VAL A 28 -13.15 1.03 -0.63
CA VAL A 28 -12.28 2.12 -1.04
C VAL A 28 -12.64 2.60 -2.43
N ALA A 29 -12.37 3.87 -2.70
CA ALA A 29 -12.56 4.47 -4.01
C ALA A 29 -11.21 4.65 -4.69
N LYS A 30 -11.23 4.66 -6.01
CA LYS A 30 -10.02 4.96 -6.78
C LYS A 30 -9.47 6.33 -6.35
N GLY A 31 -8.18 6.38 -6.08
CA GLY A 31 -7.50 7.60 -5.63
C GLY A 31 -7.53 7.82 -4.13
N GLN A 32 -8.22 6.98 -3.37
CA GLN A 32 -8.25 7.08 -1.92
C GLN A 32 -6.92 6.57 -1.35
N ALA A 33 -6.33 7.30 -0.40
CA ALA A 33 -5.09 6.88 0.23
C ALA A 33 -5.32 5.62 1.06
N LEU A 34 -4.50 4.60 0.83
CA LEU A 34 -4.63 3.29 1.48
C LEU A 34 -3.67 3.13 2.65
N TYR A 35 -2.42 3.52 2.47
CA TYR A 35 -1.41 3.35 3.50
C TYR A 35 -0.28 4.34 3.29
N GLU A 36 0.53 4.48 4.35
CA GLU A 36 1.76 5.28 4.29
C GLU A 36 2.93 4.31 4.26
N MET A 37 3.86 4.56 3.35
CA MET A 37 5.13 3.85 3.32
C MET A 37 6.26 4.82 3.60
N GLU A 38 7.30 4.32 4.27
CA GLU A 38 8.40 5.15 4.73
C GLU A 38 9.73 4.59 4.24
N THR A 39 10.57 5.46 3.69
CA THR A 39 11.95 5.15 3.37
C THR A 39 12.85 6.02 4.23
N ASP A 40 14.17 5.89 4.08
CA ASP A 40 15.14 6.68 4.85
C ASP A 40 14.91 8.18 4.74
N LYS A 41 14.38 8.63 3.61
CA LYS A 41 14.30 10.05 3.29
C LYS A 41 12.91 10.64 3.31
N VAL A 42 11.90 9.83 3.02
CA VAL A 42 10.54 10.36 2.79
C VAL A 42 9.48 9.39 3.31
N THR A 43 8.32 9.95 3.59
CA THR A 43 7.08 9.21 3.85
C THR A 43 6.12 9.54 2.71
N ASN A 44 5.55 8.53 2.10
CA ASN A 44 4.60 8.70 1.00
C ASN A 44 3.31 7.96 1.28
N GLU A 45 2.19 8.53 0.82
CA GLU A 45 0.92 7.83 0.81
C GLU A 45 0.75 7.12 -0.52
N VAL A 46 0.18 5.93 -0.49
CA VAL A 46 -0.11 5.16 -1.69
C VAL A 46 -1.62 5.08 -1.87
N ASP A 47 -2.09 5.47 -3.05
CA ASP A 47 -3.51 5.56 -3.36
C ASP A 47 -4.02 4.30 -4.02
N ALA A 48 -5.33 4.07 -3.90
CA ALA A 48 -5.98 2.95 -4.56
C ALA A 48 -6.03 3.17 -6.08
N PRO A 49 -5.57 2.21 -6.88
CA PRO A 49 -5.66 2.31 -8.34
C PRO A 49 -7.05 2.02 -8.88
N THR A 50 -7.90 1.44 -8.07
CA THR A 50 -9.27 1.09 -8.44
C THR A 50 -10.13 1.07 -7.17
N GLY A 51 -11.45 1.07 -7.33
CA GLY A 51 -12.38 0.95 -6.22
C GLY A 51 -12.73 -0.50 -5.92
N GLY A 52 -13.12 -0.78 -4.70
CA GLY A 52 -13.57 -2.10 -4.27
C GLY A 52 -13.33 -2.33 -2.80
N ARG A 53 -13.39 -3.59 -2.40
CA ARG A 53 -13.18 -3.96 -1.00
C ARG A 53 -11.70 -4.28 -0.77
N LEU A 54 -11.12 -3.64 0.22
CA LEU A 54 -9.70 -3.80 0.52
C LEU A 54 -9.46 -4.99 1.45
N ARG A 55 -8.48 -5.79 1.09
CA ARG A 55 -7.92 -6.84 1.94
C ARG A 55 -6.46 -6.49 2.22
N ARG A 56 -6.12 -6.32 3.48
CA ARG A 56 -4.75 -5.99 3.88
C ARG A 56 -3.92 -7.28 3.95
N ILE A 57 -2.76 -7.27 3.31
CA ILE A 57 -1.81 -8.40 3.36
C ILE A 57 -0.63 -8.03 4.23
N ALA A 58 -0.10 -6.80 4.04
CA ALA A 58 1.09 -6.36 4.76
C ALA A 58 0.75 -5.96 6.20
N VAL A 59 1.74 -6.10 7.08
CA VAL A 59 1.62 -5.77 8.50
C VAL A 59 2.32 -4.45 8.77
N GLU A 60 1.66 -3.57 9.53
CA GLU A 60 2.24 -2.29 9.90
C GLU A 60 3.56 -2.47 10.63
N GLY A 61 4.52 -1.60 10.33
CA GLY A 61 5.82 -1.62 10.96
C GLY A 61 6.80 -2.61 10.35
N THR A 62 6.42 -3.31 9.30
CA THR A 62 7.26 -4.31 8.65
C THR A 62 7.87 -3.73 7.37
N THR A 63 9.13 -4.10 7.10
CA THR A 63 9.81 -3.71 5.87
C THR A 63 9.45 -4.69 4.77
N TYR A 64 9.06 -4.15 3.61
CA TYR A 64 8.77 -4.93 2.41
C TYR A 64 9.64 -4.46 1.26
N GLN A 65 9.89 -5.35 0.31
CA GLN A 65 10.65 -5.01 -0.88
C GLN A 65 9.72 -4.56 -1.99
N VAL A 66 10.24 -3.74 -2.90
CA VAL A 66 9.49 -3.33 -4.09
C VAL A 66 9.04 -4.59 -4.83
N GLY A 67 7.74 -4.64 -5.15
CA GLY A 67 7.15 -5.80 -5.81
C GLY A 67 6.50 -6.80 -4.87
N ASP A 68 6.71 -6.69 -3.55
CA ASP A 68 6.04 -7.59 -2.61
C ASP A 68 4.55 -7.27 -2.55
N PRO A 69 3.68 -8.30 -2.46
CA PRO A 69 2.25 -8.05 -2.32
C PRO A 69 1.96 -7.42 -0.96
N VAL A 70 1.18 -6.34 -0.96
CA VAL A 70 0.85 -5.61 0.27
C VAL A 70 -0.65 -5.53 0.52
N ALA A 71 -1.47 -5.67 -0.51
CA ALA A 71 -2.92 -5.61 -0.38
C ALA A 71 -3.60 -6.22 -1.61
N GLU A 72 -4.90 -6.43 -1.48
CA GLU A 72 -5.72 -6.87 -2.61
C GLU A 72 -7.02 -6.08 -2.59
N ILE A 73 -7.50 -5.67 -3.76
CA ILE A 73 -8.79 -5.01 -3.90
C ILE A 73 -9.71 -5.95 -4.69
N ALA A 74 -10.82 -6.33 -4.07
CA ALA A 74 -11.86 -7.10 -4.74
C ALA A 74 -12.78 -6.12 -5.44
N GLU A 75 -12.68 -6.05 -6.75
CA GLU A 75 -13.52 -5.19 -7.57
C GLU A 75 -14.94 -5.75 -7.65
N PRO A 76 -15.95 -4.87 -7.74
CA PRO A 76 -17.35 -5.30 -7.85
C PRO A 76 -17.64 -6.02 -9.17
#